data_2fb342123e4dfbcee0f8a539677caea5
#
_entry.id   2fb342123e4dfbcee0f8a539677caea5
#
_cell.length_a   1.000
_cell.length_b   1.000
_cell.length_c   1.000
_cell.angle_alpha   90.00
_cell.angle_beta   90.00
_cell.angle_gamma   90.00
#
_symmetry.space_group_name_H-M   'P 1'
#
loop_
_entity.id
_entity.type
_entity.pdbx_description
1 polymer ?
#
loop_
_entity_poly.entity_id
_entity_poly.type
_entity_poly.pdbx_seq_one_letter_code
_entity_poly.pdbx_strand_id
1 'polypeptide(L)'
;MSTEFVLDCSATLPWIFASEATPATDRLLDQLSAGAKAWVPSLWHLELGNVLLGAQRHGRMDRAGIEKLFSSLAVYDIEVDGETTAFAWSKTFGLAERFGLTMYDAAYLELALRRGLPLASLDGQLRAAMKKAGGSLVL
;
A
#
# COMPACT_ATOMS: atom_id res chain seq x y z
N MET A 1 -6.24 20.49 7.29
CA MET A 1 -5.87 19.22 7.96
C MET A 1 -5.32 18.26 6.94
N SER A 2 -4.21 17.61 7.26
CA SER A 2 -3.66 16.59 6.37
C SER A 2 -4.45 15.29 6.52
N THR A 3 -4.77 14.68 5.39
CA THR A 3 -5.37 13.35 5.33
C THR A 3 -4.27 12.31 5.49
N GLU A 4 -4.56 11.24 6.22
CA GLU A 4 -3.64 10.13 6.37
C GLU A 4 -4.36 8.82 6.04
N PHE A 5 -3.64 7.89 5.46
CA PHE A 5 -4.16 6.57 5.12
C PHE A 5 -3.02 5.56 5.04
N VAL A 6 -3.36 4.28 5.05
CA VAL A 6 -2.40 3.20 4.83
C VAL A 6 -2.47 2.79 3.36
N LEU A 7 -1.32 2.72 2.71
CA LEU A 7 -1.21 2.45 1.28
C LEU A 7 -0.68 1.03 1.03
N ASP A 8 -1.54 0.16 0.53
CA ASP A 8 -1.13 -1.16 0.05
C ASP A 8 -0.50 -1.04 -1.35
N CYS A 9 0.45 -1.91 -1.64
CA CYS A 9 1.14 -1.93 -2.92
C CYS A 9 0.16 -2.00 -4.10
N SER A 10 -0.93 -2.77 -3.99
CA SER A 10 -1.94 -2.89 -5.05
C SER A 10 -2.55 -1.55 -5.45
N ALA A 11 -2.72 -0.63 -4.51
CA ALA A 11 -3.28 0.70 -4.78
C ALA A 11 -2.25 1.68 -5.34
N THR A 12 -0.97 1.33 -5.32
CA THR A 12 0.12 2.12 -5.91
C THR A 12 0.25 1.84 -7.41
N LEU A 13 -0.02 0.61 -7.84
CA LEU A 13 0.20 0.17 -9.22
C LEU A 13 -0.58 0.99 -10.27
N PRO A 14 -1.83 1.44 -10.01
CA PRO A 14 -2.53 2.30 -10.97
C PRO A 14 -1.86 3.64 -11.24
N TRP A 15 -1.00 4.11 -10.34
CA TRP A 15 -0.21 5.33 -10.55
C TRP A 15 0.98 5.09 -11.47
N ILE A 16 1.36 3.84 -11.65
CA ILE A 16 2.52 3.40 -12.41
C ILE A 16 2.10 2.89 -13.79
N PHE A 17 1.07 2.05 -13.83
CA PHE A 17 0.56 1.44 -15.05
C PHE A 17 -0.73 2.15 -15.46
N ALA A 18 -0.65 2.98 -16.50
CA ALA A 18 -1.77 3.83 -16.94
C ALA A 18 -3.02 3.01 -17.28
N SER A 19 -2.88 1.77 -17.75
CA SER A 19 -3.99 0.89 -18.05
C SER A 19 -4.81 0.47 -16.83
N GLU A 20 -4.26 0.63 -15.62
CA GLU A 20 -4.93 0.28 -14.37
C GLU A 20 -5.53 1.50 -13.66
N ALA A 21 -5.28 2.69 -14.17
CA ALA A 21 -5.75 3.94 -13.55
C ALA A 21 -7.27 4.05 -13.59
N THR A 22 -7.85 4.54 -12.50
CA THR A 22 -9.27 4.85 -12.38
C THR A 22 -9.43 6.25 -11.80
N PRO A 23 -10.64 6.89 -11.92
CA PRO A 23 -10.86 8.18 -11.26
C PRO A 23 -10.60 8.14 -9.76
N ALA A 24 -10.91 7.02 -9.09
CA ALA A 24 -10.69 6.88 -7.65
C ALA A 24 -9.18 6.83 -7.30
N THR A 25 -8.38 6.08 -8.07
CA THR A 25 -6.93 5.99 -7.85
C THR A 25 -6.25 7.31 -8.17
N ASP A 26 -6.73 8.03 -9.19
CA ASP A 26 -6.21 9.36 -9.54
C ASP A 26 -6.49 10.38 -8.44
N ARG A 27 -7.70 10.35 -7.86
CA ARG A 27 -8.05 11.23 -6.74
C ARG A 27 -7.17 10.98 -5.52
N LEU A 28 -6.84 9.73 -5.25
CA LEU A 28 -5.95 9.39 -4.13
C LEU A 28 -4.55 9.97 -4.34
N LEU A 29 -4.04 9.87 -5.57
CA LEU A 29 -2.75 10.47 -5.92
C LEU A 29 -2.78 11.98 -5.81
N ASP A 30 -3.88 12.62 -6.22
CA ASP A 30 -4.07 14.06 -6.08
C ASP A 30 -4.03 14.49 -4.61
N GLN A 31 -4.64 13.72 -3.72
CA GLN A 31 -4.58 13.98 -2.28
C GLN A 31 -3.15 13.89 -1.76
N LEU A 32 -2.41 12.89 -2.20
CA LEU A 32 -1.01 12.70 -1.82
C LEU A 32 -0.15 13.86 -2.33
N SER A 33 -0.38 14.32 -3.57
CA SER A 33 0.27 15.49 -4.15
C SER A 33 -0.05 16.78 -3.38
N ALA A 34 -1.24 16.85 -2.80
CA ALA A 34 -1.70 18.01 -2.02
C ALA A 34 -1.23 17.97 -0.56
N GLY A 35 -0.41 17.00 -0.17
CA GLY A 35 0.18 16.94 1.16
C GLY A 35 -0.39 15.88 2.10
N ALA A 36 -1.27 15.00 1.62
CA ALA A 36 -1.70 13.85 2.41
C ALA A 36 -0.50 12.94 2.70
N LYS A 37 -0.59 12.19 3.80
CA LYS A 37 0.46 11.25 4.20
C LYS A 37 -0.02 9.82 4.01
N ALA A 38 0.80 9.01 3.36
CA ALA A 38 0.60 7.57 3.26
C ALA A 38 1.53 6.85 4.23
N TRP A 39 0.99 5.90 4.99
CA TRP A 39 1.75 5.02 5.86
C TRP A 39 1.89 3.66 5.22
N VAL A 40 3.08 3.09 5.28
CA VAL A 40 3.35 1.75 4.72
C VAL A 40 4.17 0.93 5.71
N PRO A 41 3.98 -0.40 5.75
CA PRO A 41 4.93 -1.27 6.44
C PRO A 41 6.23 -1.36 5.65
N SER A 42 7.31 -1.80 6.29
CA SER A 42 8.64 -1.86 5.67
C SER A 42 8.69 -2.74 4.41
N LEU A 43 7.78 -3.68 4.29
CA LEU A 43 7.70 -4.58 3.12
C LEU A 43 7.19 -3.91 1.84
N TRP A 44 6.54 -2.74 1.93
CA TRP A 44 5.97 -2.05 0.77
C TRP A 44 7.02 -1.74 -0.30
N HIS A 45 8.18 -1.27 0.09
CA HIS A 45 9.27 -0.96 -0.85
C HIS A 45 9.75 -2.21 -1.58
N LEU A 46 9.85 -3.33 -0.87
CA LEU A 46 10.26 -4.60 -1.47
C LEU A 46 9.18 -5.15 -2.41
N GLU A 47 7.94 -5.07 -2.02
CA GLU A 47 6.83 -5.50 -2.88
C GLU A 47 6.76 -4.70 -4.17
N LEU A 48 6.82 -3.38 -4.06
CA LEU A 48 6.81 -2.51 -5.24
C LEU A 48 8.02 -2.77 -6.12
N GLY A 49 9.22 -2.86 -5.52
CA GLY A 49 10.44 -3.20 -6.23
C GLY A 49 10.32 -4.51 -6.99
N ASN A 50 9.70 -5.51 -6.37
CA ASN A 50 9.52 -6.82 -7.01
C ASN A 50 8.58 -6.76 -8.22
N VAL A 51 7.50 -5.98 -8.14
CA VAL A 51 6.60 -5.75 -9.28
C VAL A 51 7.34 -5.08 -10.44
N LEU A 52 8.13 -4.05 -10.14
CA LEU A 52 8.89 -3.32 -11.16
C LEU A 52 10.00 -4.17 -11.78
N LEU A 53 10.66 -4.98 -10.97
CA LEU A 53 11.67 -5.93 -11.46
C LEU A 53 11.04 -6.94 -12.41
N GLY A 54 9.85 -7.44 -12.08
CA GLY A 54 9.09 -8.32 -12.97
C GLY A 54 8.73 -7.64 -14.29
N ALA A 55 8.29 -6.38 -14.24
CA ALA A 55 7.99 -5.60 -15.43
C ALA A 55 9.22 -5.41 -16.31
N GLN A 56 10.38 -5.18 -15.72
CA GLN A 56 11.65 -5.06 -16.45
C GLN A 56 12.01 -6.40 -17.12
N ARG A 57 11.90 -7.50 -16.39
CA ARG A 57 12.24 -8.83 -16.92
C ARG A 57 11.33 -9.26 -18.06
N HIS A 58 10.09 -8.76 -18.08
CA HIS A 58 9.13 -9.03 -19.16
C HIS A 58 9.13 -7.96 -20.26
N GLY A 59 10.10 -7.03 -20.23
CA GLY A 59 10.24 -6.02 -21.27
C GLY A 59 9.19 -4.90 -21.25
N ARG A 60 8.42 -4.78 -20.15
CA ARG A 60 7.38 -3.74 -20.03
C ARG A 60 7.94 -2.38 -19.59
N MET A 61 9.06 -2.39 -18.91
CA MET A 61 9.77 -1.19 -18.44
C MET A 61 11.26 -1.39 -18.56
N ASP A 62 12.00 -0.31 -18.79
CA ASP A 62 13.45 -0.33 -18.75
C ASP A 62 13.98 0.26 -17.44
N ARG A 63 15.27 0.11 -17.20
CA ARG A 63 15.90 0.58 -15.96
C ARG A 63 15.75 2.09 -15.79
N ALA A 64 15.90 2.86 -16.87
CA ALA A 64 15.78 4.32 -16.81
C ALA A 64 14.37 4.75 -16.40
N GLY A 65 13.35 4.09 -16.94
CA GLY A 65 11.95 4.34 -16.56
C GLY A 65 11.67 4.02 -15.10
N ILE A 66 12.23 2.92 -14.59
CA ILE A 66 12.09 2.52 -13.20
C ILE A 66 12.75 3.54 -12.27
N GLU A 67 13.95 3.98 -12.58
CA GLU A 67 14.65 5.00 -11.77
C GLU A 67 13.90 6.31 -11.73
N LYS A 68 13.32 6.71 -12.86
CA LYS A 68 12.48 7.91 -12.94
C LYS A 68 11.25 7.78 -12.04
N LEU A 69 10.64 6.59 -12.00
CA LEU A 69 9.51 6.30 -11.15
C LEU A 69 9.86 6.38 -9.66
N PHE A 70 10.99 5.79 -9.26
CA PHE A 70 11.44 5.89 -7.87
C PHE A 70 11.63 7.35 -7.45
N SER A 71 12.22 8.17 -8.32
CA SER A 71 12.39 9.60 -8.07
C SER A 71 11.05 10.32 -7.94
N SER A 72 10.07 9.96 -8.78
CA SER A 72 8.73 10.55 -8.73
C SER A 72 8.00 10.22 -7.44
N LEU A 73 8.10 8.97 -6.97
CA LEU A 73 7.47 8.54 -5.72
C LEU A 73 8.13 9.16 -4.49
N ALA A 74 9.43 9.44 -4.55
CA ALA A 74 10.18 9.99 -3.44
C ALA A 74 9.75 11.41 -3.03
N VAL A 75 9.02 12.14 -3.90
CA VAL A 75 8.54 13.48 -3.57
C VAL A 75 7.28 13.47 -2.70
N TYR A 76 6.58 12.34 -2.63
CA TYR A 76 5.37 12.22 -1.82
C TYR A 76 5.70 11.88 -0.37
N ASP A 77 4.78 12.21 0.53
CA ASP A 77 4.91 11.88 1.94
C ASP A 77 4.44 10.44 2.19
N ILE A 78 5.32 9.50 1.89
CA ILE A 78 5.11 8.07 2.14
C ILE A 78 6.06 7.66 3.27
N GLU A 79 5.51 7.37 4.44
CA GLU A 79 6.30 7.09 5.62
C GLU A 79 6.20 5.64 6.04
N VAL A 80 7.33 5.05 6.39
CA VAL A 80 7.38 3.68 6.88
C VAL A 80 7.03 3.64 8.36
N ASP A 81 6.06 2.78 8.70
CA ASP A 81 5.76 2.47 10.09
C ASP A 81 6.85 1.54 10.64
N GLY A 82 7.47 1.95 11.73
CA GLY A 82 8.59 1.22 12.32
C GLY A 82 8.20 0.09 13.25
N GLU A 83 6.91 -0.20 13.45
CA GLU A 83 6.44 -1.14 14.45
C GLU A 83 5.92 -2.47 13.92
N THR A 84 6.01 -2.70 12.61
CA THR A 84 5.52 -3.93 11.98
C THR A 84 6.11 -5.18 12.63
N THR A 85 7.42 -5.20 12.87
CA THR A 85 8.08 -6.36 13.48
C THR A 85 7.66 -6.59 14.93
N ALA A 86 7.35 -5.52 15.66
CA ALA A 86 6.92 -5.63 17.05
C ALA A 86 5.59 -6.40 17.20
N PHE A 87 4.71 -6.31 16.21
CA PHE A 87 3.39 -6.93 16.24
C PHE A 87 3.27 -8.17 15.35
N ALA A 88 4.32 -8.52 14.59
CA ALA A 88 4.26 -9.57 13.58
C ALA A 88 3.81 -10.92 14.13
N TRP A 89 4.35 -11.34 15.27
CA TRP A 89 4.08 -12.65 15.86
C TRP A 89 2.94 -12.65 16.87
N SER A 90 2.25 -11.54 17.02
CA SER A 90 1.08 -11.43 17.89
C SER A 90 -0.15 -11.00 17.10
N LYS A 91 -0.45 -9.70 17.04
CA LYS A 91 -1.66 -9.17 16.38
C LYS A 91 -1.69 -9.48 14.89
N THR A 92 -0.59 -9.32 14.19
CA THR A 92 -0.54 -9.59 12.75
C THR A 92 -0.82 -11.05 12.45
N PHE A 93 -0.18 -11.96 13.18
CA PHE A 93 -0.40 -13.40 13.04
C PHE A 93 -1.86 -13.77 13.30
N GLY A 94 -2.47 -13.22 14.36
CA GLY A 94 -3.87 -13.45 14.69
C GLY A 94 -4.82 -12.96 13.60
N LEU A 95 -4.55 -11.81 12.99
CA LEU A 95 -5.35 -11.29 11.88
C LEU A 95 -5.21 -12.16 10.64
N ALA A 96 -4.00 -12.63 10.34
CA ALA A 96 -3.76 -13.54 9.23
C ALA A 96 -4.56 -14.83 9.38
N GLU A 97 -4.56 -15.44 10.58
CA GLU A 97 -5.36 -16.63 10.88
C GLU A 97 -6.86 -16.35 10.75
N ARG A 98 -7.33 -15.28 11.37
CA ARG A 98 -8.76 -14.95 11.42
C ARG A 98 -9.35 -14.70 10.05
N PHE A 99 -8.64 -14.01 9.18
CA PHE A 99 -9.15 -13.58 7.88
C PHE A 99 -8.60 -14.37 6.69
N GLY A 100 -7.76 -15.38 6.94
CA GLY A 100 -7.18 -16.19 5.87
C GLY A 100 -6.23 -15.40 4.98
N LEU A 101 -5.51 -14.44 5.55
CA LEU A 101 -4.57 -13.60 4.81
C LEU A 101 -3.15 -14.13 4.91
N THR A 102 -2.30 -13.73 3.96
CA THR A 102 -0.86 -13.88 4.15
C THR A 102 -0.39 -12.96 5.27
N MET A 103 0.78 -13.22 5.84
CA MET A 103 1.38 -12.32 6.82
C MET A 103 1.63 -10.93 6.22
N TYR A 104 1.94 -10.87 4.93
CA TYR A 104 2.21 -9.62 4.22
C TYR A 104 0.95 -8.74 4.15
N ASP A 105 -0.17 -9.30 3.73
CA ASP A 105 -1.45 -8.58 3.70
C ASP A 105 -1.92 -8.23 5.11
N ALA A 106 -1.75 -9.14 6.05
CA ALA A 106 -2.10 -8.90 7.45
C ALA A 106 -1.29 -7.76 8.07
N ALA A 107 -0.06 -7.52 7.60
CA ALA A 107 0.74 -6.40 8.06
C ALA A 107 0.10 -5.05 7.72
N TYR A 108 -0.49 -4.92 6.53
CA TYR A 108 -1.24 -3.73 6.15
C TYR A 108 -2.49 -3.55 7.00
N LEU A 109 -3.21 -4.64 7.22
CA LEU A 109 -4.43 -4.62 8.04
C LEU A 109 -4.10 -4.21 9.48
N GLU A 110 -3.08 -4.81 10.07
CA GLU A 110 -2.65 -4.50 11.44
C GLU A 110 -2.25 -3.02 11.55
N LEU A 111 -1.47 -2.52 10.60
CA LEU A 111 -1.03 -1.13 10.58
C LEU A 111 -2.23 -0.17 10.56
N ALA A 112 -3.19 -0.42 9.67
CA ALA A 112 -4.37 0.43 9.53
C ALA A 112 -5.23 0.42 10.80
N LEU A 113 -5.46 -0.74 11.39
CA LEU A 113 -6.25 -0.87 12.62
C LEU A 113 -5.53 -0.21 13.81
N ARG A 114 -4.24 -0.43 13.96
CA ARG A 114 -3.46 0.12 15.07
C ARG A 114 -3.41 1.64 15.04
N ARG A 115 -3.26 2.23 13.87
CA ARG A 115 -3.22 3.69 13.73
C ARG A 115 -4.61 4.32 13.58
N GLY A 116 -5.66 3.51 13.45
CA GLY A 116 -7.01 4.02 13.26
C GLY A 116 -7.18 4.77 11.94
N LEU A 117 -6.50 4.32 10.88
CA LEU A 117 -6.50 4.98 9.58
C LEU A 117 -7.25 4.14 8.55
N PRO A 118 -7.83 4.80 7.52
CA PRO A 118 -8.42 4.06 6.42
C PRO A 118 -7.34 3.38 5.57
N LEU A 119 -7.75 2.31 4.89
CA LEU A 119 -6.87 1.52 4.03
C LEU A 119 -7.16 1.81 2.55
N ALA A 120 -6.10 2.06 1.79
CA ALA A 120 -6.13 2.12 0.34
C ALA A 120 -5.59 0.80 -0.23
N SER A 121 -6.47 -0.04 -0.75
CA SER A 121 -6.10 -1.33 -1.34
C SER A 121 -7.07 -1.70 -2.44
N LEU A 122 -6.56 -2.37 -3.47
CA LEU A 122 -7.37 -2.97 -4.54
C LEU A 122 -7.49 -4.49 -4.38
N ASP A 123 -6.84 -5.07 -3.38
CA ASP A 123 -6.94 -6.50 -3.10
C ASP A 123 -8.27 -6.83 -2.43
N GLY A 124 -9.06 -7.70 -3.06
CA GLY A 124 -10.41 -8.01 -2.57
C GLY A 124 -10.44 -8.65 -1.20
N GLN A 125 -9.50 -9.56 -0.89
CA GLN A 125 -9.42 -10.23 0.40
C GLN A 125 -9.04 -9.24 1.52
N LEU A 126 -8.07 -8.40 1.26
CA LEU A 126 -7.62 -7.41 2.24
C LEU A 126 -8.71 -6.36 2.51
N ARG A 127 -9.39 -5.90 1.45
CA ARG A 127 -10.51 -4.98 1.58
C ARG A 127 -11.65 -5.57 2.43
N ALA A 128 -12.02 -6.82 2.16
CA ALA A 128 -13.06 -7.52 2.90
C ALA A 128 -12.66 -7.69 4.37
N ALA A 129 -11.41 -8.05 4.64
CA ALA A 129 -10.90 -8.20 6.00
C ALA A 129 -10.94 -6.88 6.77
N MET A 130 -10.56 -5.77 6.13
CA MET A 130 -10.60 -4.44 6.75
C MET A 130 -12.02 -4.07 7.18
N LYS A 131 -13.01 -4.30 6.32
CA LYS A 131 -14.41 -4.04 6.64
C LYS A 131 -14.90 -4.91 7.79
N LYS A 132 -14.60 -6.22 7.77
CA LYS A 132 -15.00 -7.16 8.81
C LYS A 132 -14.36 -6.84 10.16
N ALA A 133 -13.17 -6.29 10.15
CA ALA A 133 -12.45 -5.88 11.35
C ALA A 133 -12.95 -4.54 11.91
N GLY A 134 -13.89 -3.88 11.24
CA GLY A 134 -14.46 -2.62 11.69
C GLY A 134 -13.70 -1.39 11.20
N GLY A 135 -12.75 -1.55 10.28
CA GLY A 135 -12.00 -0.45 9.69
C GLY A 135 -12.71 0.16 8.48
N SER A 136 -12.13 1.21 7.95
CA SER A 136 -12.67 1.93 6.79
C SER A 136 -11.72 1.85 5.60
N LEU A 137 -12.29 2.03 4.41
CA LEU A 137 -11.55 2.05 3.15
C LEU A 137 -11.58 3.46 2.57
N VAL A 138 -10.46 3.90 2.01
CA VAL A 138 -10.36 5.15 1.27
C VAL A 138 -10.35 4.88 -0.23
N LEU A 139 -10.21 3.63 -0.59
CA LEU A 139 -10.21 3.21 -1.98
C LEU A 139 -10.74 1.79 -2.09
#